data_b3eb73d4b06d1bd7b05fe246d91b7d57
#
_entry.id   b3eb73d4b06d1bd7b05fe246d91b7d57
#
_cell.length_a   1.000
_cell.length_b   1.000
_cell.length_c   1.000
_cell.angle_alpha   90.00
_cell.angle_beta   90.00
_cell.angle_gamma   90.00
#
_symmetry.space_group_name_H-M   'P 1'
#
loop_
_entity.id
_entity.type
_entity.pdbx_description
1 polymer ?
#
loop_
_entity_poly.entity_id
_entity_poly.type
_entity_poly.pdbx_seq_one_letter_code
_entity_poly.pdbx_strand_id
1 'polypeptide(L)'
;MPIDMQMKNSGRGYSANTPVFGCHENRMPGFKNMRSFFFTIVISSLLVSCSASKYASYNPSGKISAQKLKDDFVLLKKILEANHPSLYWYTPKDSVDWYFNETLQSINDSMTEMQFKNKVAWFISKLSCGHTSVRPSKAYSEYVLKNRQNRFPLLLKAWDDSLVVLGSLNKNDTVFKRGTIITSIENFSNRFVLDSMFRFISTDGYSNNFKNQAISFNFPLYYSFAFPLKDSFLIQYIDASGTQKEKYVSLNKPATDTSKENAAKQIANNIRQPTRKEIKAMMLLSQRSMIYDSSNHLAYMRVATFSGGNLRRFFRESFAELKEKNISNLVIDLRENSGGNINMSALFARYIKDTPFHVADTAAAVSRSLHYSKYIYPSMLYRLAMRFTTSKKADDKFHFNELEHRYFKPYSSNHFNGNVYIIQGGYTFSAAAMFVLYVKGQKNVTVTGEETGGGNYGTSAVHLPEIILPNSKVRVVLPLYRLVPDKTKIKNGRGIIPDIYIPPSSFDIRNSIDPKLQKVKELIQQHAAVTN
;
A
#
# COMPACT_ATOMS: atom_id res chain seq x y z
N MET A 1 -2.71 14.91 30.16
CA MET A 1 -1.32 15.17 30.55
C MET A 1 -0.47 14.98 29.30
N PRO A 2 0.26 15.97 28.83
CA PRO A 2 1.20 15.81 27.73
C PRO A 2 2.40 14.99 28.19
N ILE A 3 2.78 14.00 27.40
CA ILE A 3 3.98 13.20 27.62
C ILE A 3 5.15 13.98 27.03
N ASP A 4 6.05 14.43 27.87
CA ASP A 4 7.32 15.06 27.48
C ASP A 4 8.16 14.06 26.66
N MET A 5 8.37 14.36 25.39
CA MET A 5 9.27 13.62 24.51
C MET A 5 10.70 14.16 24.70
N GLN A 6 11.50 13.49 25.48
CA GLN A 6 12.96 13.71 25.44
C GLN A 6 13.58 12.86 24.32
N MET A 7 13.95 13.52 23.23
CA MET A 7 14.83 12.95 22.21
C MET A 7 16.29 13.09 22.66
N LYS A 8 16.94 12.01 23.04
CA LYS A 8 18.40 11.98 23.23
C LYS A 8 19.09 11.58 21.93
N ASN A 9 19.81 12.52 21.34
CA ASN A 9 20.82 12.27 20.31
C ASN A 9 22.09 11.71 20.96
N SER A 10 22.40 10.45 20.75
CA SER A 10 23.70 9.88 21.09
C SER A 10 24.67 10.03 19.91
N GLY A 11 25.42 11.13 19.90
CA GLY A 11 26.62 11.26 19.09
C GLY A 11 27.81 10.59 19.80
N ARG A 12 28.34 9.52 19.27
CA ARG A 12 29.68 9.02 19.64
C ARG A 12 30.67 9.33 18.52
N GLY A 13 31.66 10.14 18.87
CA GLY A 13 32.85 10.39 18.05
C GLY A 13 33.71 9.12 17.95
N TYR A 14 34.25 8.87 16.77
CA TYR A 14 35.26 7.85 16.56
C TYR A 14 36.63 8.52 16.44
N SER A 15 37.53 8.19 17.35
CA SER A 15 38.95 8.41 17.24
C SER A 15 39.57 7.23 16.48
N ALA A 16 40.47 7.56 15.55
CA ALA A 16 41.26 6.60 14.79
C ALA A 16 42.35 5.97 15.65
N ASN A 17 42.45 4.65 15.63
CA ASN A 17 43.74 3.94 15.81
C ASN A 17 43.65 2.59 15.12
N THR A 18 44.56 2.40 14.14
CA THR A 18 44.89 1.13 13.47
C THR A 18 45.73 0.26 14.39
N PRO A 19 45.63 -1.07 14.29
CA PRO A 19 46.84 -1.84 14.04
C PRO A 19 46.73 -2.79 12.84
N VAL A 20 47.85 -2.84 12.14
CA VAL A 20 48.24 -3.75 11.10
C VAL A 20 48.42 -5.17 11.67
N PHE A 21 47.83 -6.19 11.04
CA PHE A 21 48.37 -7.56 11.05
C PHE A 21 48.17 -8.24 9.69
N GLY A 22 49.21 -8.89 9.28
CA GLY A 22 49.51 -9.34 7.95
C GLY A 22 48.83 -10.64 7.49
N CYS A 23 49.08 -10.83 6.22
CA CYS A 23 48.73 -11.86 5.27
C CYS A 23 48.72 -13.33 5.72
N HIS A 24 47.75 -14.08 5.17
CA HIS A 24 48.14 -15.25 4.35
C HIS A 24 47.09 -15.47 3.24
N GLU A 25 47.56 -15.38 2.00
CA GLU A 25 46.84 -15.73 0.77
C GLU A 25 46.67 -17.24 0.68
N ASN A 26 45.42 -17.69 0.39
CA ASN A 26 45.23 -18.95 -0.34
C ASN A 26 44.34 -18.66 -1.56
N ARG A 27 44.96 -18.71 -2.72
CA ARG A 27 44.35 -18.54 -4.04
C ARG A 27 43.51 -19.76 -4.41
N MET A 28 42.25 -19.54 -4.79
CA MET A 28 41.53 -20.41 -5.72
C MET A 28 41.28 -19.66 -7.03
N PRO A 29 41.51 -20.26 -8.19
CA PRO A 29 41.37 -19.59 -9.48
C PRO A 29 39.92 -19.70 -10.00
N GLY A 30 39.36 -18.62 -10.54
CA GLY A 30 38.21 -18.75 -11.44
C GLY A 30 37.08 -17.72 -11.38
N PHE A 31 37.22 -16.54 -10.73
CA PHE A 31 36.09 -15.60 -10.64
C PHE A 31 36.40 -14.16 -11.12
N LYS A 32 37.42 -13.93 -11.94
CA LYS A 32 37.73 -12.56 -12.40
C LYS A 32 36.86 -12.03 -13.55
N ASN A 33 36.23 -12.89 -14.35
CA ASN A 33 35.50 -12.44 -15.55
C ASN A 33 34.03 -12.10 -15.33
N MET A 34 33.40 -12.52 -14.22
CA MET A 34 32.00 -12.27 -13.96
C MET A 34 31.73 -10.89 -13.35
N ARG A 35 32.69 -10.33 -12.60
CA ARG A 35 32.58 -8.96 -12.06
C ARG A 35 32.71 -7.88 -13.15
N SER A 36 33.55 -8.12 -14.16
CA SER A 36 33.70 -7.19 -15.29
C SER A 36 32.46 -7.14 -16.17
N PHE A 37 31.76 -8.27 -16.38
CA PHE A 37 30.56 -8.35 -17.18
C PHE A 37 29.38 -7.65 -16.49
N PHE A 38 29.24 -7.78 -15.17
CA PHE A 38 28.22 -7.03 -14.40
C PHE A 38 28.48 -5.53 -14.33
N PHE A 39 29.75 -5.13 -14.25
CA PHE A 39 30.13 -3.71 -14.22
C PHE A 39 29.87 -3.01 -15.58
N THR A 40 30.05 -3.71 -16.68
CA THR A 40 29.78 -3.18 -18.03
C THR A 40 28.26 -3.05 -18.30
N ILE A 41 27.43 -3.96 -17.80
CA ILE A 41 25.96 -3.87 -17.90
C ILE A 41 25.41 -2.72 -17.04
N VAL A 42 25.98 -2.47 -15.86
CA VAL A 42 25.55 -1.36 -14.98
C VAL A 42 25.96 0.00 -15.58
N ILE A 43 27.12 0.11 -16.23
CA ILE A 43 27.55 1.36 -16.86
C ILE A 43 26.75 1.66 -18.15
N SER A 44 26.41 0.64 -18.95
CA SER A 44 25.56 0.82 -20.12
C SER A 44 24.10 1.18 -19.76
N SER A 45 23.58 0.75 -18.62
CA SER A 45 22.25 1.15 -18.14
C SER A 45 22.20 2.59 -17.58
N LEU A 46 23.34 3.16 -17.17
CA LEU A 46 23.44 4.56 -16.72
C LEU A 46 23.51 5.56 -17.87
N LEU A 47 23.82 5.14 -19.07
CA LEU A 47 23.91 6.02 -20.26
C LEU A 47 22.58 6.16 -21.02
N VAL A 48 21.53 5.41 -20.67
CA VAL A 48 20.19 5.52 -21.30
C VAL A 48 19.23 6.43 -20.51
N SER A 49 19.68 7.04 -19.42
CA SER A 49 18.81 7.79 -18.48
C SER A 49 18.77 9.31 -18.71
N CYS A 50 19.05 9.80 -19.91
CA CYS A 50 18.82 11.22 -20.25
C CYS A 50 18.08 11.39 -21.57
N SER A 51 16.93 10.76 -21.73
CA SER A 51 15.90 11.32 -22.60
C SER A 51 15.01 12.19 -21.73
N ALA A 52 15.32 13.48 -21.62
CA ALA A 52 14.34 14.48 -21.25
C ALA A 52 13.15 14.29 -22.19
N SER A 53 12.11 13.61 -21.73
CA SER A 53 10.91 13.41 -22.52
C SER A 53 10.30 14.79 -22.79
N LYS A 54 10.50 15.30 -23.98
CA LYS A 54 9.68 16.37 -24.55
C LYS A 54 8.27 15.81 -24.71
N TYR A 55 7.53 15.67 -23.60
CA TYR A 55 6.10 15.49 -23.72
C TYR A 55 5.56 16.80 -24.28
N ALA A 56 5.07 16.75 -25.52
CA ALA A 56 4.17 17.77 -26.05
C ALA A 56 3.12 18.07 -24.97
N SER A 57 2.66 19.31 -24.86
CA SER A 57 1.70 19.74 -23.86
C SER A 57 0.54 18.74 -23.80
N TYR A 58 0.42 18.01 -22.68
CA TYR A 58 -0.66 17.04 -22.50
C TYR A 58 -2.00 17.78 -22.48
N ASN A 59 -2.92 17.35 -23.35
CA ASN A 59 -4.28 17.90 -23.38
C ASN A 59 -5.24 16.96 -22.63
N PRO A 60 -5.70 17.30 -21.41
CA PRO A 60 -6.60 16.45 -20.62
C PRO A 60 -8.00 16.30 -21.24
N SER A 61 -8.41 17.23 -22.13
CA SER A 61 -9.67 17.19 -22.85
C SER A 61 -9.57 16.47 -24.21
N GLY A 62 -8.36 16.06 -24.61
CA GLY A 62 -8.12 15.31 -25.84
C GLY A 62 -8.88 13.99 -25.84
N LYS A 63 -9.70 13.76 -26.89
CA LYS A 63 -10.49 12.55 -27.05
C LYS A 63 -9.78 11.56 -27.99
N ILE A 64 -9.89 10.29 -27.66
CA ILE A 64 -9.41 9.15 -28.45
C ILE A 64 -10.62 8.44 -29.05
N SER A 65 -10.56 8.07 -30.32
CA SER A 65 -11.69 7.44 -31.01
C SER A 65 -12.11 6.12 -30.36
N ALA A 66 -13.40 5.83 -30.37
CA ALA A 66 -13.98 4.61 -29.78
C ALA A 66 -13.28 3.34 -30.29
N GLN A 67 -12.96 3.25 -31.59
CA GLN A 67 -12.30 2.09 -32.16
C GLN A 67 -10.92 1.84 -31.53
N LYS A 68 -10.08 2.86 -31.43
CA LYS A 68 -8.75 2.76 -30.77
C LYS A 68 -8.85 2.33 -29.32
N LEU A 69 -9.88 2.81 -28.59
CA LEU A 69 -10.12 2.44 -27.20
C LEU A 69 -10.63 1.00 -27.07
N LYS A 70 -11.49 0.55 -27.98
CA LYS A 70 -11.91 -0.86 -28.06
C LYS A 70 -10.74 -1.79 -28.35
N ASP A 71 -9.85 -1.41 -29.28
CA ASP A 71 -8.65 -2.17 -29.61
C ASP A 71 -7.73 -2.33 -28.38
N ASP A 72 -7.52 -1.22 -27.61
CA ASP A 72 -6.78 -1.25 -26.34
C ASP A 72 -7.44 -2.19 -25.32
N PHE A 73 -8.77 -2.16 -25.21
CA PHE A 73 -9.49 -2.95 -24.21
C PHE A 73 -9.51 -4.45 -24.57
N VAL A 74 -9.68 -4.79 -25.84
CA VAL A 74 -9.56 -6.18 -26.34
C VAL A 74 -8.14 -6.72 -26.14
N LEU A 75 -7.12 -5.91 -26.43
CA LEU A 75 -5.73 -6.27 -26.18
C LEU A 75 -5.47 -6.52 -24.69
N LEU A 76 -6.00 -5.66 -23.80
CA LEU A 76 -5.89 -5.84 -22.35
C LEU A 76 -6.42 -7.22 -21.91
N LYS A 77 -7.61 -7.63 -22.36
CA LYS A 77 -8.17 -8.94 -22.03
C LYS A 77 -7.24 -10.07 -22.45
N LYS A 78 -6.74 -10.04 -23.70
CA LYS A 78 -5.81 -11.07 -24.23
C LYS A 78 -4.53 -11.15 -23.38
N ILE A 79 -3.98 -10.01 -22.95
CA ILE A 79 -2.78 -9.99 -22.10
C ILE A 79 -3.09 -10.58 -20.71
N LEU A 80 -4.22 -10.23 -20.11
CA LEU A 80 -4.65 -10.77 -18.81
C LEU A 80 -4.87 -12.28 -18.88
N GLU A 81 -5.59 -12.77 -19.88
CA GLU A 81 -5.85 -14.22 -20.08
C GLU A 81 -4.54 -15.02 -20.23
N ALA A 82 -3.56 -14.46 -20.91
CA ALA A 82 -2.29 -15.14 -21.19
C ALA A 82 -1.30 -15.12 -20.03
N ASN A 83 -1.40 -14.18 -19.07
CA ASN A 83 -0.35 -13.98 -18.08
C ASN A 83 -0.85 -13.85 -16.64
N HIS A 84 -2.11 -13.48 -16.38
CA HIS A 84 -2.60 -13.20 -15.04
C HIS A 84 -2.89 -14.50 -14.26
N PRO A 85 -2.20 -14.80 -13.14
CA PRO A 85 -2.27 -16.12 -12.50
C PRO A 85 -3.58 -16.38 -11.74
N SER A 86 -4.39 -15.35 -11.54
CA SER A 86 -5.62 -15.39 -10.73
C SER A 86 -6.79 -14.70 -11.40
N LEU A 87 -6.83 -14.65 -12.74
CA LEU A 87 -7.86 -13.91 -13.48
C LEU A 87 -9.29 -14.36 -13.09
N TYR A 88 -9.44 -15.65 -12.88
CA TYR A 88 -10.73 -16.30 -12.54
C TYR A 88 -10.75 -16.86 -11.11
N TRP A 89 -9.96 -16.30 -10.20
CA TRP A 89 -9.78 -16.89 -8.86
C TRP A 89 -10.95 -16.62 -7.91
N TYR A 90 -11.48 -15.40 -7.96
CA TYR A 90 -12.63 -14.97 -7.15
C TYR A 90 -13.88 -14.77 -8.01
N THR A 91 -13.73 -14.36 -9.24
CA THR A 91 -14.81 -14.11 -10.18
C THR A 91 -14.78 -15.19 -11.26
N PRO A 92 -15.84 -15.99 -11.44
CA PRO A 92 -15.91 -17.02 -12.49
C PRO A 92 -15.72 -16.44 -13.89
N LYS A 93 -15.24 -17.29 -14.80
CA LYS A 93 -14.91 -16.89 -16.18
C LYS A 93 -16.09 -16.22 -16.88
N ASP A 94 -17.29 -16.82 -16.79
CA ASP A 94 -18.50 -16.30 -17.44
C ASP A 94 -18.88 -14.91 -16.95
N SER A 95 -18.72 -14.65 -15.64
CA SER A 95 -18.91 -13.32 -15.06
C SER A 95 -17.86 -12.34 -15.54
N VAL A 96 -16.58 -12.74 -15.63
CA VAL A 96 -15.52 -11.88 -16.18
C VAL A 96 -15.79 -11.55 -17.64
N ASP A 97 -16.23 -12.52 -18.45
CA ASP A 97 -16.58 -12.33 -19.86
C ASP A 97 -17.79 -11.40 -20.00
N TRP A 98 -18.78 -11.52 -19.11
CA TRP A 98 -19.93 -10.62 -19.08
C TRP A 98 -19.48 -9.18 -18.76
N TYR A 99 -18.69 -8.95 -17.68
CA TYR A 99 -18.17 -7.63 -17.34
C TYR A 99 -17.31 -7.03 -18.46
N PHE A 100 -16.55 -7.88 -19.15
CA PHE A 100 -15.76 -7.45 -20.32
C PHE A 100 -16.67 -6.93 -21.42
N ASN A 101 -17.71 -7.71 -21.82
CA ASN A 101 -18.62 -7.34 -22.89
C ASN A 101 -19.39 -6.07 -22.56
N GLU A 102 -19.91 -5.94 -21.33
CA GLU A 102 -20.56 -4.72 -20.84
C GLU A 102 -19.63 -3.50 -20.96
N THR A 103 -18.37 -3.64 -20.54
CA THR A 103 -17.40 -2.54 -20.65
C THR A 103 -17.13 -2.21 -22.12
N LEU A 104 -16.90 -3.22 -22.96
CA LEU A 104 -16.60 -3.05 -24.38
C LEU A 104 -17.74 -2.32 -25.12
N GLN A 105 -18.99 -2.70 -24.87
CA GLN A 105 -20.18 -2.06 -25.43
C GLN A 105 -20.33 -0.61 -24.95
N SER A 106 -19.97 -0.33 -23.70
CA SER A 106 -20.02 1.02 -23.15
C SER A 106 -19.01 1.99 -23.80
N ILE A 107 -18.01 1.49 -24.56
CA ILE A 107 -17.06 2.30 -25.33
C ILE A 107 -17.68 2.56 -26.71
N ASN A 108 -18.70 3.40 -26.77
CA ASN A 108 -19.49 3.68 -27.97
C ASN A 108 -19.16 5.03 -28.62
N ASP A 109 -18.39 5.88 -27.97
CA ASP A 109 -17.98 7.21 -28.45
C ASP A 109 -16.52 7.51 -28.12
N SER A 110 -15.99 8.59 -28.70
CA SER A 110 -14.67 9.11 -28.37
C SER A 110 -14.62 9.62 -26.93
N MET A 111 -13.59 9.22 -26.19
CA MET A 111 -13.44 9.52 -24.77
C MET A 111 -12.09 10.13 -24.46
N THR A 112 -12.03 10.93 -23.38
CA THR A 112 -10.76 11.33 -22.78
C THR A 112 -10.05 10.11 -22.16
N GLU A 113 -8.74 10.25 -21.95
CA GLU A 113 -7.97 9.21 -21.25
C GLU A 113 -8.59 8.82 -19.91
N MET A 114 -9.04 9.80 -19.12
CA MET A 114 -9.59 9.54 -17.78
C MET A 114 -10.96 8.85 -17.83
N GLN A 115 -11.82 9.19 -18.78
CA GLN A 115 -13.08 8.49 -19.00
C GLN A 115 -12.83 7.02 -19.33
N PHE A 116 -11.91 6.75 -20.25
CA PHE A 116 -11.53 5.38 -20.62
C PHE A 116 -10.86 4.65 -19.46
N LYS A 117 -9.88 5.28 -18.77
CA LYS A 117 -9.24 4.72 -17.56
C LYS A 117 -10.27 4.30 -16.51
N ASN A 118 -11.34 5.09 -16.31
CA ASN A 118 -12.39 4.75 -15.36
C ASN A 118 -13.20 3.52 -15.79
N LYS A 119 -13.48 3.35 -17.08
CA LYS A 119 -14.13 2.12 -17.61
C LYS A 119 -13.24 0.89 -17.42
N VAL A 120 -11.94 1.01 -17.72
CA VAL A 120 -10.97 -0.05 -17.46
C VAL A 120 -10.90 -0.37 -15.97
N ALA A 121 -10.89 0.64 -15.08
CA ALA A 121 -10.84 0.44 -13.64
C ALA A 121 -12.09 -0.27 -13.11
N TRP A 122 -13.26 0.04 -13.65
CA TRP A 122 -14.49 -0.68 -13.32
C TRP A 122 -14.37 -2.17 -13.66
N PHE A 123 -13.94 -2.52 -14.87
CA PHE A 123 -13.73 -3.92 -15.27
C PHE A 123 -12.70 -4.61 -14.35
N ILE A 124 -11.54 -3.99 -14.14
CA ILE A 124 -10.47 -4.54 -13.31
C ILE A 124 -10.94 -4.76 -11.85
N SER A 125 -11.78 -3.87 -11.31
CA SER A 125 -12.32 -4.04 -9.94
C SER A 125 -13.17 -5.32 -9.79
N LYS A 126 -13.76 -5.82 -10.88
CA LYS A 126 -14.57 -7.04 -10.90
C LYS A 126 -13.74 -8.32 -10.84
N LEU A 127 -12.43 -8.25 -11.09
CA LEU A 127 -11.52 -9.39 -10.96
C LEU A 127 -11.22 -9.76 -9.50
N SER A 128 -11.53 -8.89 -8.56
CA SER A 128 -11.26 -9.07 -7.12
C SER A 128 -9.79 -9.42 -6.81
N CYS A 129 -8.86 -8.78 -7.57
CA CYS A 129 -7.41 -8.90 -7.37
C CYS A 129 -6.82 -7.55 -7.03
N GLY A 130 -6.44 -7.34 -5.75
CA GLY A 130 -6.00 -6.04 -5.24
C GLY A 130 -4.69 -5.53 -5.83
N HIS A 131 -3.84 -6.41 -6.36
CA HIS A 131 -2.61 -6.01 -7.04
C HIS A 131 -2.81 -5.64 -8.52
N THR A 132 -3.97 -5.96 -9.12
CA THR A 132 -4.32 -5.52 -10.47
C THR A 132 -5.01 -4.17 -10.39
N SER A 133 -4.28 -3.10 -10.66
CA SER A 133 -4.76 -1.72 -10.54
C SER A 133 -4.55 -0.92 -11.83
N VAL A 134 -5.38 0.07 -12.05
CA VAL A 134 -5.34 0.91 -13.26
C VAL A 134 -4.78 2.29 -12.92
N ARG A 135 -3.81 2.71 -13.69
CA ARG A 135 -3.13 4.01 -13.56
C ARG A 135 -3.29 4.81 -14.85
N PRO A 136 -3.37 6.13 -14.77
CA PRO A 136 -3.34 6.97 -15.97
C PRO A 136 -1.97 6.88 -16.66
N SER A 137 -1.85 7.44 -17.85
CA SER A 137 -0.57 7.58 -18.53
C SER A 137 0.45 8.35 -17.70
N LYS A 138 1.74 8.22 -18.03
CA LYS A 138 2.79 9.05 -17.41
C LYS A 138 2.56 10.51 -17.71
N ALA A 139 2.14 10.85 -18.95
CA ALA A 139 1.88 12.22 -19.37
C ALA A 139 0.76 12.88 -18.56
N TYR A 140 -0.35 12.17 -18.31
CA TYR A 140 -1.40 12.66 -17.41
C TYR A 140 -0.88 12.85 -15.99
N SER A 141 -0.11 11.90 -15.48
CA SER A 141 0.44 11.97 -14.11
C SER A 141 1.35 13.21 -13.95
N GLU A 142 2.20 13.50 -14.94
CA GLU A 142 3.04 14.70 -14.95
C GLU A 142 2.22 16.00 -15.08
N TYR A 143 1.15 15.97 -15.91
CA TYR A 143 0.23 17.09 -16.03
C TYR A 143 -0.40 17.46 -14.69
N VAL A 144 -0.92 16.46 -13.95
CA VAL A 144 -1.56 16.67 -12.63
C VAL A 144 -0.56 17.19 -11.59
N LEU A 145 0.70 16.74 -11.63
CA LEU A 145 1.75 17.25 -10.75
C LEU A 145 2.07 18.72 -10.98
N LYS A 146 1.99 19.17 -12.25
CA LYS A 146 2.28 20.56 -12.63
C LYS A 146 1.06 21.49 -12.50
N ASN A 147 -0.14 20.95 -12.63
CA ASN A 147 -1.39 21.69 -12.64
C ASN A 147 -2.26 21.29 -11.45
N ARG A 148 -2.44 22.19 -10.52
CA ARG A 148 -3.33 21.95 -9.37
C ARG A 148 -4.75 21.77 -9.86
N GLN A 149 -5.40 20.70 -9.38
CA GLN A 149 -6.76 20.36 -9.78
C GLN A 149 -7.78 20.87 -8.75
N ASN A 150 -8.97 21.21 -9.21
CA ASN A 150 -10.14 21.41 -8.36
C ASN A 150 -10.44 20.12 -7.58
N ARG A 151 -10.93 20.23 -6.34
CA ARG A 151 -11.16 19.08 -5.47
C ARG A 151 -12.49 19.21 -4.72
N PHE A 152 -13.11 18.07 -4.45
CA PHE A 152 -14.17 17.99 -3.44
C PHE A 152 -13.62 18.55 -2.11
N PRO A 153 -14.40 19.39 -1.38
CA PRO A 153 -13.86 20.23 -0.30
C PRO A 153 -13.54 19.52 1.01
N LEU A 154 -14.08 18.32 1.26
CA LEU A 154 -13.94 17.65 2.55
C LEU A 154 -13.03 16.42 2.47
N LEU A 155 -12.23 16.22 3.51
CA LEU A 155 -11.50 15.00 3.77
C LEU A 155 -12.34 14.14 4.72
N LEU A 156 -12.75 12.95 4.25
CA LEU A 156 -13.68 12.10 4.99
C LEU A 156 -13.05 10.74 5.31
N LYS A 157 -13.30 10.25 6.52
CA LYS A 157 -13.09 8.86 6.92
C LYS A 157 -14.31 8.05 6.55
N ALA A 158 -14.09 6.92 5.87
CA ALA A 158 -15.13 5.96 5.51
C ALA A 158 -14.94 4.64 6.26
N TRP A 159 -16.03 4.06 6.74
CA TRP A 159 -16.14 2.67 7.20
C TRP A 159 -17.60 2.26 7.14
N ASP A 160 -17.87 1.06 6.75
CA ASP A 160 -19.21 0.57 6.45
C ASP A 160 -19.98 1.58 5.59
N ASP A 161 -21.14 2.04 6.02
CA ASP A 161 -21.92 3.10 5.34
C ASP A 161 -21.72 4.49 5.99
N SER A 162 -20.68 4.66 6.79
CA SER A 162 -20.42 5.90 7.55
C SER A 162 -19.39 6.79 6.86
N LEU A 163 -19.65 8.10 6.87
CA LEU A 163 -18.71 9.14 6.46
C LEU A 163 -18.54 10.16 7.59
N VAL A 164 -17.32 10.40 8.02
CA VAL A 164 -17.01 11.34 9.11
C VAL A 164 -15.89 12.29 8.69
N VAL A 165 -16.04 13.56 8.99
CA VAL A 165 -15.08 14.61 8.61
C VAL A 165 -13.76 14.42 9.35
N LEU A 166 -12.66 14.35 8.60
CA LEU A 166 -11.28 14.47 9.08
C LEU A 166 -10.79 15.91 9.04
N GLY A 167 -11.29 16.69 8.08
CA GLY A 167 -10.95 18.09 7.89
C GLY A 167 -11.57 18.67 6.64
N SER A 168 -11.51 19.99 6.50
CA SER A 168 -11.92 20.74 5.31
C SER A 168 -10.68 21.30 4.58
N LEU A 169 -10.70 21.22 3.26
CA LEU A 169 -9.69 21.85 2.40
C LEU A 169 -9.91 23.37 2.28
N ASN A 170 -11.12 23.84 2.60
CA ASN A 170 -11.46 25.26 2.62
C ASN A 170 -11.10 25.84 4.00
N LYS A 171 -10.05 26.64 4.06
CA LYS A 171 -9.47 27.15 5.33
C LYS A 171 -10.44 27.93 6.18
N ASN A 172 -11.43 28.59 5.59
CA ASN A 172 -12.44 29.41 6.27
C ASN A 172 -13.70 28.63 6.66
N ASP A 173 -13.69 27.31 6.48
CA ASP A 173 -14.82 26.47 6.87
C ASP A 173 -14.83 26.29 8.40
N THR A 174 -15.86 26.82 9.04
CA THR A 174 -16.07 26.74 10.50
C THR A 174 -17.08 25.68 10.92
N VAL A 175 -17.76 25.03 9.95
CA VAL A 175 -18.86 24.10 10.19
C VAL A 175 -18.37 22.65 10.19
N PHE A 176 -17.64 22.24 9.15
CA PHE A 176 -17.23 20.85 8.99
C PHE A 176 -15.96 20.55 9.78
N LYS A 177 -16.11 20.52 11.10
CA LYS A 177 -15.03 20.19 12.03
C LYS A 177 -14.77 18.69 12.07
N ARG A 178 -13.56 18.31 12.50
CA ARG A 178 -13.19 16.91 12.72
C ARG A 178 -14.22 16.20 13.60
N GLY A 179 -14.68 15.02 13.16
CA GLY A 179 -15.68 14.22 13.86
C GLY A 179 -17.14 14.56 13.52
N THR A 180 -17.41 15.54 12.63
CA THR A 180 -18.76 15.78 12.10
C THR A 180 -19.21 14.58 11.25
N ILE A 181 -20.42 14.06 11.50
CA ILE A 181 -20.98 12.93 10.79
C ILE A 181 -21.72 13.44 9.55
N ILE A 182 -21.37 12.95 8.37
CA ILE A 182 -22.08 13.23 7.13
C ILE A 182 -23.17 12.20 6.93
N THR A 183 -24.38 12.64 6.60
CA THR A 183 -25.55 11.78 6.37
C THR A 183 -25.88 11.64 4.89
N SER A 184 -25.62 12.68 4.08
CA SER A 184 -25.72 12.59 2.62
C SER A 184 -24.84 13.63 1.91
N ILE A 185 -24.53 13.38 0.65
CA ILE A 185 -23.84 14.29 -0.26
C ILE A 185 -24.71 14.42 -1.52
N GLU A 186 -25.13 15.64 -1.89
CA GLU A 186 -25.99 15.89 -3.07
C GLU A 186 -27.29 15.05 -3.03
N ASN A 187 -27.87 14.86 -1.85
CA ASN A 187 -29.01 13.99 -1.57
C ASN A 187 -28.78 12.49 -1.82
N PHE A 188 -27.56 12.08 -2.16
CA PHE A 188 -27.22 10.67 -2.22
C PHE A 188 -26.84 10.14 -0.83
N SER A 189 -27.33 8.95 -0.49
CA SER A 189 -26.93 8.27 0.74
C SER A 189 -25.42 7.95 0.73
N ASN A 190 -24.81 7.89 1.91
CA ASN A 190 -23.40 7.52 2.04
C ASN A 190 -23.08 6.18 1.36
N ARG A 191 -23.97 5.19 1.48
CA ARG A 191 -23.83 3.89 0.82
C ARG A 191 -23.72 4.05 -0.70
N PHE A 192 -24.63 4.81 -1.33
CA PHE A 192 -24.58 5.06 -2.77
C PHE A 192 -23.28 5.77 -3.19
N VAL A 193 -22.83 6.75 -2.41
CA VAL A 193 -21.59 7.48 -2.66
C VAL A 193 -20.39 6.52 -2.59
N LEU A 194 -20.30 5.71 -1.53
CA LEU A 194 -19.22 4.75 -1.34
C LEU A 194 -19.23 3.66 -2.42
N ASP A 195 -20.38 3.05 -2.71
CA ASP A 195 -20.50 2.01 -3.75
C ASP A 195 -20.11 2.54 -5.12
N SER A 196 -20.44 3.81 -5.43
CA SER A 196 -20.04 4.47 -6.66
C SER A 196 -18.52 4.65 -6.75
N MET A 197 -17.85 4.97 -5.64
CA MET A 197 -16.40 5.13 -5.55
C MET A 197 -15.67 3.77 -5.53
N PHE A 198 -16.23 2.74 -4.91
CA PHE A 198 -15.68 1.38 -4.85
C PHE A 198 -15.45 0.75 -6.23
N ARG A 199 -16.20 1.21 -7.24
CA ARG A 199 -16.07 0.75 -8.64
C ARG A 199 -14.68 0.99 -9.23
N PHE A 200 -13.87 1.86 -8.64
CA PHE A 200 -12.53 2.20 -9.15
C PHE A 200 -11.39 1.59 -8.33
N ILE A 201 -11.72 0.77 -7.33
CA ILE A 201 -10.74 0.23 -6.39
C ILE A 201 -10.79 -1.29 -6.41
N SER A 202 -9.66 -1.91 -6.78
CA SER A 202 -9.47 -3.36 -6.68
C SER A 202 -9.08 -3.76 -5.27
N THR A 203 -9.54 -4.93 -4.80
CA THR A 203 -9.17 -5.53 -3.52
C THR A 203 -9.00 -7.04 -3.69
N ASP A 204 -8.28 -7.72 -2.79
CA ASP A 204 -8.23 -9.18 -2.79
C ASP A 204 -9.55 -9.74 -2.23
N GLY A 205 -10.27 -10.48 -3.07
CA GLY A 205 -11.56 -11.06 -2.69
C GLY A 205 -12.67 -10.01 -2.53
N TYR A 206 -13.46 -10.14 -1.44
CA TYR A 206 -14.75 -9.44 -1.27
C TYR A 206 -14.77 -8.42 -0.13
N SER A 207 -13.67 -8.28 0.65
CA SER A 207 -13.61 -7.31 1.75
C SER A 207 -13.59 -5.87 1.23
N ASN A 208 -14.43 -5.01 1.80
CA ASN A 208 -14.48 -3.57 1.50
C ASN A 208 -13.52 -2.74 2.37
N ASN A 209 -12.88 -3.33 3.38
CA ASN A 209 -12.03 -2.56 4.30
C ASN A 209 -10.86 -1.86 3.59
N PHE A 210 -10.22 -2.51 2.61
CA PHE A 210 -9.21 -1.85 1.79
C PHE A 210 -9.79 -0.66 1.01
N LYS A 211 -10.99 -0.82 0.42
CA LYS A 211 -11.65 0.23 -0.35
C LYS A 211 -12.03 1.41 0.54
N ASN A 212 -12.62 1.16 1.71
CA ASN A 212 -12.94 2.18 2.71
C ASN A 212 -11.68 2.95 3.12
N GLN A 213 -10.58 2.25 3.34
CA GLN A 213 -9.33 2.88 3.75
C GLN A 213 -8.70 3.69 2.61
N ALA A 214 -8.74 3.19 1.36
CA ALA A 214 -8.27 3.91 0.18
C ALA A 214 -9.06 5.22 -0.03
N ILE A 215 -10.39 5.16 0.06
CA ILE A 215 -11.25 6.34 0.00
C ILE A 215 -10.94 7.31 1.14
N SER A 216 -10.79 6.83 2.37
CA SER A 216 -10.44 7.66 3.52
C SER A 216 -9.10 8.39 3.35
N PHE A 217 -8.16 7.77 2.67
CA PHE A 217 -6.85 8.36 2.40
C PHE A 217 -6.92 9.51 1.39
N ASN A 218 -7.81 9.43 0.40
CA ASN A 218 -7.96 10.49 -0.61
C ASN A 218 -9.40 10.58 -1.14
N PHE A 219 -10.34 10.88 -0.25
CA PHE A 219 -11.76 11.03 -0.59
C PHE A 219 -12.00 11.96 -1.78
N PRO A 220 -11.39 13.17 -1.84
CA PRO A 220 -11.61 14.09 -2.95
C PRO A 220 -11.27 13.50 -4.33
N LEU A 221 -10.24 12.67 -4.43
CA LEU A 221 -9.83 12.03 -5.67
C LEU A 221 -10.87 11.00 -6.13
N TYR A 222 -11.26 10.09 -5.24
CA TYR A 222 -12.23 9.04 -5.57
C TYR A 222 -13.61 9.61 -5.86
N TYR A 223 -14.00 10.69 -5.16
CA TYR A 223 -15.23 11.42 -5.46
C TYR A 223 -15.22 11.95 -6.90
N SER A 224 -14.11 12.55 -7.35
CA SER A 224 -13.97 13.07 -8.71
C SER A 224 -13.97 11.97 -9.80
N PHE A 225 -13.70 10.71 -9.46
CA PHE A 225 -13.83 9.60 -10.41
C PHE A 225 -15.29 9.16 -10.57
N ALA A 226 -16.09 9.27 -9.51
CA ALA A 226 -17.47 8.78 -9.46
C ALA A 226 -18.50 9.85 -9.82
N PHE A 227 -18.22 11.11 -9.48
CA PHE A 227 -19.17 12.21 -9.59
C PHE A 227 -18.53 13.43 -10.26
N PRO A 228 -19.32 14.21 -11.03
CA PRO A 228 -18.85 15.49 -11.56
C PRO A 228 -18.57 16.48 -10.42
N LEU A 229 -17.50 17.26 -10.55
CA LEU A 229 -17.24 18.36 -9.65
C LEU A 229 -18.13 19.56 -10.04
N LYS A 230 -18.87 20.10 -9.07
CA LYS A 230 -19.73 21.28 -9.17
C LYS A 230 -19.08 22.46 -8.43
N ASP A 231 -19.58 23.68 -8.61
CA ASP A 231 -19.08 24.86 -7.88
C ASP A 231 -19.37 24.79 -6.37
N SER A 232 -20.44 24.09 -5.98
CA SER A 232 -20.77 23.78 -4.58
C SER A 232 -21.46 22.42 -4.45
N PHE A 233 -21.46 21.88 -3.25
CA PHE A 233 -22.03 20.59 -2.90
C PHE A 233 -22.99 20.75 -1.72
N LEU A 234 -24.20 20.24 -1.82
CA LEU A 234 -25.14 20.13 -0.70
C LEU A 234 -24.69 18.98 0.21
N ILE A 235 -24.39 19.29 1.45
CA ILE A 235 -23.95 18.31 2.46
C ILE A 235 -24.96 18.30 3.60
N GLN A 236 -25.57 17.15 3.87
CA GLN A 236 -26.36 16.92 5.07
C GLN A 236 -25.48 16.27 6.14
N TYR A 237 -25.59 16.73 7.38
CA TYR A 237 -24.70 16.32 8.46
C TYR A 237 -25.38 16.39 9.83
N ILE A 238 -24.82 15.68 10.81
CA ILE A 238 -25.19 15.79 12.22
C ILE A 238 -24.15 16.67 12.90
N ASP A 239 -24.60 17.75 13.52
CA ASP A 239 -23.75 18.67 14.26
C ASP A 239 -23.34 18.12 15.65
N ALA A 240 -22.58 18.92 16.41
CA ALA A 240 -22.12 18.52 17.74
C ALA A 240 -23.24 18.35 18.78
N SER A 241 -24.41 18.96 18.55
CA SER A 241 -25.62 18.81 19.41
C SER A 241 -26.46 17.58 19.06
N GLY A 242 -26.10 16.84 18.00
CA GLY A 242 -26.88 15.71 17.49
C GLY A 242 -28.01 16.13 16.53
N THR A 243 -28.07 17.41 16.13
CA THR A 243 -29.10 17.92 15.24
C THR A 243 -28.72 17.75 13.79
N GLN A 244 -29.64 17.23 12.98
CA GLN A 244 -29.43 17.12 11.53
C GLN A 244 -29.57 18.51 10.88
N LYS A 245 -28.59 18.86 10.06
CA LYS A 245 -28.49 20.12 9.33
C LYS A 245 -28.01 19.90 7.91
N GLU A 246 -28.14 20.92 7.09
CA GLU A 246 -27.61 20.93 5.74
C GLU A 246 -26.87 22.23 5.44
N LYS A 247 -25.91 22.17 4.52
CA LYS A 247 -25.13 23.33 4.08
C LYS A 247 -24.49 23.07 2.71
N TYR A 248 -24.49 24.12 1.88
CA TYR A 248 -23.68 24.14 0.67
C TYR A 248 -22.21 24.44 0.99
N VAL A 249 -21.30 23.64 0.45
CA VAL A 249 -19.86 23.80 0.59
C VAL A 249 -19.24 24.05 -0.78
N SER A 250 -18.53 25.15 -0.91
CA SER A 250 -17.90 25.52 -2.18
C SER A 250 -16.78 24.56 -2.56
N LEU A 251 -16.63 24.32 -3.87
CA LEU A 251 -15.52 23.58 -4.47
C LEU A 251 -14.18 24.14 -3.97
N ASN A 252 -13.27 23.25 -3.60
CA ASN A 252 -11.91 23.66 -3.29
C ASN A 252 -11.16 23.92 -4.60
N LYS A 253 -10.96 25.21 -4.92
CA LYS A 253 -10.21 25.67 -6.09
C LYS A 253 -8.76 25.99 -5.68
N PRO A 254 -7.74 25.64 -6.50
CA PRO A 254 -6.37 26.07 -6.25
C PRO A 254 -6.30 27.59 -6.17
N ALA A 255 -5.52 28.13 -5.25
CA ALA A 255 -5.29 29.57 -5.21
C ALA A 255 -4.60 30.02 -6.52
N THR A 256 -5.25 30.92 -7.24
CA THR A 256 -4.73 31.53 -8.49
C THR A 256 -3.87 32.77 -8.21
N ASP A 257 -3.79 33.18 -6.94
CA ASP A 257 -3.14 34.40 -6.52
C ASP A 257 -1.61 34.21 -6.47
N THR A 258 -0.96 34.63 -7.56
CA THR A 258 0.51 34.63 -7.69
C THR A 258 1.21 35.50 -6.63
N SER A 259 0.54 36.51 -6.07
CA SER A 259 1.08 37.37 -5.00
C SER A 259 1.22 36.59 -3.68
N LYS A 260 0.20 35.78 -3.32
CA LYS A 260 0.26 34.88 -2.15
C LYS A 260 1.23 33.73 -2.35
N GLU A 261 1.35 33.22 -3.57
CA GLU A 261 2.34 32.19 -3.89
C GLU A 261 3.78 32.74 -3.81
N ASN A 262 4.00 33.99 -4.26
CA ASN A 262 5.28 34.67 -4.12
C ASN A 262 5.60 35.02 -2.65
N ALA A 263 4.62 35.48 -1.87
CA ALA A 263 4.79 35.69 -0.44
C ALA A 263 5.08 34.36 0.30
N ALA A 264 4.37 33.28 -0.02
CA ALA A 264 4.65 31.96 0.53
C ALA A 264 6.02 31.42 0.11
N LYS A 265 6.48 31.67 -1.13
CA LYS A 265 7.84 31.35 -1.58
C LYS A 265 8.89 32.18 -0.85
N GLN A 266 8.63 33.48 -0.60
CA GLN A 266 9.55 34.34 0.17
C GLN A 266 9.64 33.85 1.63
N ILE A 267 8.54 33.52 2.27
CA ILE A 267 8.51 32.92 3.61
C ILE A 267 9.25 31.56 3.61
N ALA A 268 9.00 30.70 2.63
CA ALA A 268 9.67 29.41 2.49
C ALA A 268 11.18 29.56 2.25
N ASN A 269 11.62 30.60 1.54
CA ASN A 269 13.04 30.91 1.32
C ASN A 269 13.72 31.42 2.60
N ASN A 270 12.97 32.06 3.51
CA ASN A 270 13.47 32.52 4.81
C ASN A 270 13.45 31.43 5.88
N ILE A 271 12.76 30.30 5.65
CA ILE A 271 12.81 29.14 6.54
C ILE A 271 14.02 28.28 6.16
N ARG A 272 14.86 27.99 7.13
CA ARG A 272 15.99 27.07 6.94
C ARG A 272 15.50 25.77 6.27
N GLN A 273 15.96 25.52 5.05
CA GLN A 273 15.66 24.29 4.35
C GLN A 273 16.32 23.10 5.08
N PRO A 274 15.60 21.98 5.27
CA PRO A 274 16.17 20.82 5.94
C PRO A 274 17.33 20.25 5.12
N THR A 275 18.41 19.90 5.81
CA THR A 275 19.56 19.23 5.19
C THR A 275 19.18 17.87 4.61
N ARG A 276 19.99 17.35 3.69
CA ARG A 276 19.79 15.99 3.14
C ARG A 276 19.74 14.92 4.25
N LYS A 277 20.46 15.11 5.35
CA LYS A 277 20.47 14.22 6.52
C LYS A 277 19.14 14.29 7.26
N GLU A 278 18.60 15.48 7.47
CA GLU A 278 17.28 15.68 8.11
C GLU A 278 16.15 15.14 7.24
N ILE A 279 16.17 15.41 5.92
CA ILE A 279 15.19 14.83 4.99
C ILE A 279 15.23 13.30 5.05
N LYS A 280 16.42 12.70 5.04
CA LYS A 280 16.58 11.24 5.15
C LYS A 280 16.05 10.70 6.49
N ALA A 281 16.31 11.41 7.60
CA ALA A 281 15.79 11.05 8.91
C ALA A 281 14.25 11.12 8.96
N MET A 282 13.64 12.20 8.42
CA MET A 282 12.19 12.34 8.30
C MET A 282 11.57 11.22 7.43
N MET A 283 12.19 10.89 6.30
CA MET A 283 11.76 9.78 5.46
C MET A 283 11.83 8.44 6.20
N LEU A 284 12.87 8.19 6.98
CA LEU A 284 12.97 6.99 7.79
C LEU A 284 11.89 6.93 8.87
N LEU A 285 11.64 8.04 9.58
CA LEU A 285 10.58 8.13 10.59
C LEU A 285 9.18 7.93 10.00
N SER A 286 8.93 8.41 8.78
CA SER A 286 7.65 8.16 8.09
C SER A 286 7.45 6.68 7.73
N GLN A 287 8.53 5.93 7.51
CA GLN A 287 8.49 4.52 7.12
C GLN A 287 8.50 3.56 8.32
N ARG A 288 9.18 3.92 9.41
CA ARG A 288 9.36 3.10 10.60
C ARG A 288 9.71 3.92 11.82
N SER A 289 9.27 3.50 12.98
CA SER A 289 9.66 4.10 14.27
C SER A 289 9.59 3.08 15.40
N MET A 290 10.34 3.33 16.46
CA MET A 290 10.33 2.57 17.70
C MET A 290 10.27 3.54 18.87
N ILE A 291 9.36 3.31 19.81
CA ILE A 291 9.20 4.08 21.04
C ILE A 291 9.22 3.08 22.19
N TYR A 292 9.97 3.38 23.24
CA TYR A 292 10.08 2.55 24.44
C TYR A 292 9.41 3.26 25.62
N ASP A 293 8.62 2.50 26.36
CA ASP A 293 8.12 2.86 27.68
C ASP A 293 8.65 1.82 28.67
N SER A 294 9.88 2.06 29.15
CA SER A 294 10.59 1.13 30.03
C SER A 294 9.90 0.97 31.38
N SER A 295 9.18 1.99 31.87
CA SER A 295 8.43 1.94 33.13
C SER A 295 7.27 0.93 33.09
N ASN A 296 6.68 0.74 31.91
CA ASN A 296 5.58 -0.20 31.68
C ASN A 296 6.04 -1.47 30.93
N HIS A 297 7.35 -1.69 30.77
CA HIS A 297 7.93 -2.79 30.00
C HIS A 297 7.30 -2.96 28.61
N LEU A 298 6.99 -1.82 27.97
CA LEU A 298 6.25 -1.73 26.70
C LEU A 298 7.10 -1.07 25.63
N ALA A 299 7.05 -1.61 24.42
CA ALA A 299 7.56 -0.94 23.24
C ALA A 299 6.50 -0.85 22.15
N TYR A 300 6.51 0.26 21.41
CA TYR A 300 5.65 0.50 20.27
C TYR A 300 6.50 0.61 19.00
N MET A 301 6.32 -0.36 18.08
CA MET A 301 7.00 -0.43 16.79
C MET A 301 6.00 -0.15 15.67
N ARG A 302 6.17 0.97 14.95
CA ARG A 302 5.42 1.24 13.72
C ARG A 302 6.25 0.83 12.51
N VAL A 303 5.66 0.04 11.62
CA VAL A 303 6.24 -0.34 10.32
C VAL A 303 5.23 0.01 9.24
N ALA A 304 5.40 1.16 8.58
CA ALA A 304 4.46 1.66 7.58
C ALA A 304 4.68 1.09 6.17
N THR A 305 5.79 0.39 5.94
CA THR A 305 6.09 -0.25 4.66
C THR A 305 7.14 -1.34 4.82
N PHE A 306 7.08 -2.35 3.97
CA PHE A 306 8.17 -3.32 3.79
C PHE A 306 9.09 -2.98 2.61
N SER A 307 8.93 -1.79 2.00
CA SER A 307 9.80 -1.29 0.93
C SER A 307 10.72 -0.17 1.44
N GLY A 308 12.02 -0.38 1.41
CA GLY A 308 12.98 0.64 1.88
C GLY A 308 13.14 0.69 3.39
N GLY A 309 13.39 1.89 3.97
CA GLY A 309 13.45 2.13 5.42
C GLY A 309 14.62 1.50 6.18
N ASN A 310 15.59 0.89 5.49
CA ASN A 310 16.71 0.20 6.12
C ASN A 310 16.26 -0.87 7.15
N LEU A 311 15.14 -1.57 6.83
CA LEU A 311 14.40 -2.41 7.77
C LEU A 311 15.23 -3.53 8.39
N ARG A 312 16.14 -4.17 7.62
CA ARG A 312 17.00 -5.24 8.16
C ARG A 312 17.84 -4.76 9.34
N ARG A 313 18.41 -3.57 9.22
CA ARG A 313 19.18 -2.94 10.29
C ARG A 313 18.27 -2.52 11.44
N PHE A 314 17.15 -1.88 11.12
CA PHE A 314 16.17 -1.43 12.09
C PHE A 314 15.66 -2.59 12.96
N PHE A 315 15.21 -3.71 12.38
CA PHE A 315 14.74 -4.85 13.15
C PHE A 315 15.84 -5.43 14.04
N ARG A 316 17.05 -5.61 13.50
CA ARG A 316 18.18 -6.13 14.28
C ARG A 316 18.49 -5.26 15.52
N GLU A 317 18.53 -3.94 15.34
CA GLU A 317 18.79 -3.00 16.42
C GLU A 317 17.64 -2.95 17.41
N SER A 318 16.40 -2.83 16.93
CA SER A 318 15.21 -2.79 17.80
C SER A 318 15.06 -4.05 18.66
N PHE A 319 15.23 -5.24 18.09
CA PHE A 319 15.09 -6.48 18.87
C PHE A 319 16.26 -6.71 19.84
N ALA A 320 17.44 -6.19 19.56
CA ALA A 320 18.54 -6.15 20.53
C ALA A 320 18.21 -5.22 21.71
N GLU A 321 17.68 -4.02 21.44
CA GLU A 321 17.27 -3.07 22.47
C GLU A 321 16.06 -3.57 23.28
N LEU A 322 15.10 -4.28 22.70
CA LEU A 322 13.99 -4.92 23.44
C LEU A 322 14.53 -5.85 24.54
N LYS A 323 15.54 -6.65 24.19
CA LYS A 323 16.19 -7.57 25.13
C LYS A 323 16.97 -6.81 26.21
N GLU A 324 17.79 -5.82 25.81
CA GLU A 324 18.58 -5.00 26.72
C GLU A 324 17.71 -4.27 27.75
N LYS A 325 16.56 -3.75 27.31
CA LYS A 325 15.61 -3.00 28.15
C LYS A 325 14.60 -3.86 28.89
N ASN A 326 14.71 -5.19 28.81
CA ASN A 326 13.77 -6.14 29.42
C ASN A 326 12.29 -5.86 29.09
N ILE A 327 12.02 -5.50 27.82
CA ILE A 327 10.65 -5.26 27.35
C ILE A 327 9.90 -6.59 27.26
N SER A 328 8.74 -6.67 27.91
CA SER A 328 7.87 -7.86 27.91
C SER A 328 6.64 -7.72 26.99
N ASN A 329 6.29 -6.51 26.57
CA ASN A 329 5.14 -6.24 25.71
C ASN A 329 5.57 -5.43 24.48
N LEU A 330 5.30 -5.97 23.28
CA LEU A 330 5.61 -5.33 22.00
C LEU A 330 4.33 -5.08 21.21
N VAL A 331 4.03 -3.81 20.95
CA VAL A 331 2.98 -3.39 20.01
C VAL A 331 3.58 -3.20 18.63
N ILE A 332 3.02 -3.87 17.61
CA ILE A 332 3.43 -3.74 16.21
C ILE A 332 2.29 -3.11 15.43
N ASP A 333 2.48 -1.88 14.95
CA ASP A 333 1.48 -1.16 14.16
C ASP A 333 1.73 -1.32 12.66
N LEU A 334 0.81 -2.02 11.99
CA LEU A 334 0.80 -2.27 10.54
C LEU A 334 -0.41 -1.64 9.83
N ARG A 335 -1.20 -0.79 10.50
CA ARG A 335 -2.46 -0.23 9.95
C ARG A 335 -2.30 0.48 8.62
N GLU A 336 -1.15 1.10 8.39
CA GLU A 336 -0.84 1.87 7.19
C GLU A 336 0.11 1.13 6.24
N ASN A 337 0.45 -0.12 6.52
CA ASN A 337 1.42 -0.89 5.76
C ASN A 337 0.76 -1.61 4.58
N SER A 338 0.87 -1.04 3.39
CA SER A 338 0.37 -1.66 2.15
C SER A 338 1.27 -2.78 1.60
N GLY A 339 2.32 -3.19 2.32
CA GLY A 339 3.21 -4.26 1.92
C GLY A 339 4.59 -3.79 1.45
N GLY A 340 5.15 -4.49 0.48
CA GLY A 340 6.48 -4.28 -0.08
C GLY A 340 7.22 -5.59 -0.29
N ASN A 341 8.46 -5.70 0.19
CA ASN A 341 9.30 -6.87 -0.01
C ASN A 341 8.88 -8.03 0.93
N ILE A 342 8.44 -9.13 0.34
CA ILE A 342 7.99 -10.32 1.07
C ILE A 342 9.10 -10.97 1.91
N ASN A 343 10.37 -10.90 1.46
CA ASN A 343 11.49 -11.39 2.24
C ASN A 343 11.76 -10.53 3.49
N MET A 344 11.38 -9.23 3.47
CA MET A 344 11.46 -8.38 4.66
C MET A 344 10.38 -8.73 5.68
N SER A 345 9.16 -9.05 5.26
CA SER A 345 8.11 -9.52 6.17
C SER A 345 8.46 -10.87 6.79
N ALA A 346 8.99 -11.80 6.01
CA ALA A 346 9.47 -13.09 6.51
C ALA A 346 10.67 -12.92 7.48
N LEU A 347 11.62 -12.03 7.16
CA LEU A 347 12.74 -11.72 8.05
C LEU A 347 12.25 -11.12 9.38
N PHE A 348 11.25 -10.25 9.35
CA PHE A 348 10.66 -9.68 10.54
C PHE A 348 9.97 -10.75 11.40
N ALA A 349 9.21 -11.64 10.76
CA ALA A 349 8.53 -12.75 11.45
C ALA A 349 9.51 -13.67 12.22
N ARG A 350 10.76 -13.83 11.77
CA ARG A 350 11.79 -14.64 12.44
C ARG A 350 12.15 -14.18 13.87
N TYR A 351 11.88 -12.91 14.18
CA TYR A 351 12.10 -12.39 15.54
C TYR A 351 10.97 -12.75 16.51
N ILE A 352 9.82 -13.25 15.98
CA ILE A 352 8.60 -13.44 16.76
C ILE A 352 8.10 -14.89 16.67
N LYS A 353 8.18 -15.51 15.47
CA LYS A 353 7.67 -16.85 15.21
C LYS A 353 8.53 -17.91 15.87
N ASP A 354 7.92 -18.79 16.68
CA ASP A 354 8.62 -19.82 17.45
C ASP A 354 9.04 -21.03 16.61
N THR A 355 8.36 -21.28 15.50
CA THR A 355 8.60 -22.44 14.63
C THR A 355 9.13 -22.05 13.27
N PRO A 356 9.90 -22.92 12.59
CA PRO A 356 10.25 -22.71 11.19
C PRO A 356 9.01 -22.59 10.29
N PHE A 357 9.07 -21.73 9.29
CA PHE A 357 8.00 -21.50 8.32
C PHE A 357 8.55 -21.20 6.93
N HIS A 358 7.73 -21.36 5.91
CA HIS A 358 8.02 -20.94 4.54
C HIS A 358 7.03 -19.85 4.09
N VAL A 359 7.33 -19.22 2.96
CA VAL A 359 6.53 -18.07 2.50
C VAL A 359 5.18 -18.53 1.99
N ALA A 360 5.13 -19.59 1.21
CA ALA A 360 3.91 -20.09 0.61
C ALA A 360 4.01 -21.58 0.24
N ASP A 361 2.90 -22.31 0.39
CA ASP A 361 2.74 -23.67 -0.13
C ASP A 361 2.71 -23.69 -1.66
N THR A 362 2.30 -22.58 -2.27
CA THR A 362 2.30 -22.41 -3.72
C THR A 362 2.61 -20.97 -4.09
N ALA A 363 3.56 -20.81 -5.00
CA ALA A 363 3.88 -19.54 -5.66
C ALA A 363 4.00 -19.79 -7.17
N ALA A 364 2.88 -19.73 -7.89
CA ALA A 364 2.79 -20.20 -9.27
C ALA A 364 2.42 -19.08 -10.26
N ALA A 365 3.09 -19.08 -11.42
CA ALA A 365 2.84 -18.22 -12.56
C ALA A 365 2.27 -19.05 -13.74
N VAL A 366 1.46 -18.42 -14.60
CA VAL A 366 0.90 -19.05 -15.81
C VAL A 366 1.99 -19.22 -16.87
N SER A 367 2.84 -18.22 -17.05
CA SER A 367 3.88 -18.21 -18.07
C SER A 367 5.11 -17.48 -17.57
N ARG A 368 6.30 -17.95 -17.94
CA ARG A 368 7.58 -17.23 -17.71
C ARG A 368 8.05 -16.44 -18.93
N SER A 369 7.44 -16.65 -20.10
CA SER A 369 7.80 -15.98 -21.35
C SER A 369 7.15 -14.60 -21.52
N LEU A 370 6.08 -14.31 -20.76
CA LEU A 370 5.27 -13.09 -20.85
C LEU A 370 4.73 -12.84 -22.26
N HIS A 371 3.64 -13.50 -22.58
CA HIS A 371 2.94 -13.28 -23.86
C HIS A 371 2.57 -11.80 -24.02
N TYR A 372 2.65 -11.28 -25.23
CA TYR A 372 2.47 -9.86 -25.55
C TYR A 372 3.52 -8.94 -24.88
N SER A 373 4.75 -9.41 -24.70
CA SER A 373 5.82 -8.76 -23.95
C SER A 373 6.14 -7.32 -24.41
N LYS A 374 5.86 -6.95 -25.68
CA LYS A 374 6.03 -5.59 -26.19
C LYS A 374 5.15 -4.54 -25.51
N TYR A 375 4.05 -4.96 -24.88
CA TYR A 375 3.14 -4.08 -24.14
C TYR A 375 3.34 -4.14 -22.61
N ILE A 376 4.24 -5.01 -22.13
CA ILE A 376 4.51 -5.24 -20.70
C ILE A 376 5.88 -4.61 -20.36
N TYR A 377 5.92 -3.74 -19.37
CA TYR A 377 7.15 -3.04 -18.99
C TYR A 377 7.48 -3.20 -17.50
N PRO A 378 8.74 -3.50 -17.15
CA PRO A 378 9.86 -3.93 -18.00
C PRO A 378 9.82 -5.46 -18.25
N SER A 379 9.45 -5.90 -19.45
CA SER A 379 9.23 -7.34 -19.73
C SER A 379 10.52 -8.16 -19.70
N MET A 380 11.63 -7.65 -20.26
CA MET A 380 12.90 -8.37 -20.36
C MET A 380 13.44 -8.74 -18.97
N LEU A 381 13.39 -7.79 -18.03
CA LEU A 381 13.86 -8.00 -16.66
C LEU A 381 13.10 -9.13 -15.96
N TYR A 382 11.77 -9.11 -16.05
CA TYR A 382 10.92 -10.13 -15.42
C TYR A 382 11.03 -11.49 -16.09
N ARG A 383 11.13 -11.55 -17.43
CA ARG A 383 11.38 -12.81 -18.16
C ARG A 383 12.67 -13.46 -17.71
N LEU A 384 13.76 -12.66 -17.60
CA LEU A 384 15.04 -13.13 -17.14
C LEU A 384 14.96 -13.63 -15.69
N ALA A 385 14.38 -12.84 -14.79
CA ALA A 385 14.21 -13.23 -13.40
C ALA A 385 13.42 -14.54 -13.28
N MET A 386 12.29 -14.67 -13.97
CA MET A 386 11.44 -15.86 -13.93
C MET A 386 12.15 -17.10 -14.49
N ARG A 387 12.98 -16.93 -15.52
CA ARG A 387 13.74 -18.06 -16.11
C ARG A 387 14.68 -18.71 -15.09
N PHE A 388 15.28 -17.93 -14.19
CA PHE A 388 16.22 -18.43 -13.18
C PHE A 388 15.57 -18.82 -11.86
N THR A 389 14.37 -18.33 -11.56
CA THR A 389 13.73 -18.54 -10.26
C THR A 389 12.60 -19.56 -10.29
N THR A 390 12.17 -20.01 -11.49
CA THR A 390 11.03 -20.92 -11.59
C THR A 390 11.36 -22.23 -12.26
N SER A 391 10.66 -23.29 -11.84
CA SER A 391 10.59 -24.58 -12.51
C SER A 391 9.13 -24.90 -12.91
N LYS A 392 8.95 -25.61 -14.04
CA LYS A 392 7.66 -26.13 -14.46
C LYS A 392 7.32 -27.36 -13.62
N LYS A 393 6.09 -27.44 -13.08
CA LYS A 393 5.63 -28.60 -12.30
C LYS A 393 4.52 -29.36 -13.05
N ALA A 394 4.03 -30.44 -12.45
CA ALA A 394 3.02 -31.33 -13.03
C ALA A 394 1.65 -30.66 -13.31
N ASP A 395 1.36 -29.52 -12.68
CA ASP A 395 0.17 -28.70 -12.94
C ASP A 395 0.33 -27.73 -14.12
N ASP A 396 1.37 -27.93 -14.94
CA ASP A 396 1.75 -27.12 -16.10
C ASP A 396 2.10 -25.64 -15.80
N LYS A 397 2.20 -25.25 -14.50
CA LYS A 397 2.54 -23.89 -14.08
C LYS A 397 4.02 -23.76 -13.74
N PHE A 398 4.47 -22.52 -13.69
CA PHE A 398 5.86 -22.17 -13.33
C PHE A 398 5.92 -21.75 -11.86
N HIS A 399 6.48 -22.62 -11.03
CA HIS A 399 6.57 -22.46 -9.58
C HIS A 399 7.85 -21.72 -9.17
N PHE A 400 7.75 -20.77 -8.25
CA PHE A 400 8.88 -20.03 -7.70
C PHE A 400 9.46 -20.80 -6.52
N ASN A 401 10.51 -21.58 -6.80
CA ASN A 401 11.06 -22.56 -5.88
C ASN A 401 11.50 -21.97 -4.53
N GLU A 402 12.13 -20.78 -4.53
CA GLU A 402 12.60 -20.16 -3.28
C GLU A 402 11.44 -19.81 -2.33
N LEU A 403 10.30 -19.33 -2.87
CA LEU A 403 9.15 -18.97 -2.05
C LEU A 403 8.42 -20.18 -1.48
N GLU A 404 8.47 -21.33 -2.17
CA GLU A 404 7.81 -22.56 -1.74
C GLU A 404 8.70 -23.41 -0.82
N HIS A 405 10.00 -23.45 -1.06
CA HIS A 405 10.90 -24.43 -0.42
C HIS A 405 11.87 -23.84 0.60
N ARG A 406 12.04 -22.51 0.61
CA ARG A 406 12.92 -21.88 1.58
C ARG A 406 12.24 -21.76 2.94
N TYR A 407 12.79 -22.48 3.93
CA TYR A 407 12.36 -22.35 5.32
C TYR A 407 13.11 -21.23 6.04
N PHE A 408 12.35 -20.41 6.75
CA PHE A 408 12.85 -19.37 7.65
C PHE A 408 12.82 -19.90 9.07
N LYS A 409 14.00 -20.05 9.69
CA LYS A 409 14.10 -20.47 11.10
C LYS A 409 13.98 -19.23 12.01
N PRO A 410 13.40 -19.35 13.21
CA PRO A 410 13.44 -18.30 14.24
C PRO A 410 14.89 -17.84 14.47
N TYR A 411 15.06 -16.58 14.87
CA TYR A 411 16.38 -16.12 15.34
C TYR A 411 16.65 -16.65 16.73
N SER A 412 17.87 -17.15 16.98
CA SER A 412 18.28 -17.66 18.31
C SER A 412 18.72 -16.54 19.25
N SER A 413 19.29 -15.45 18.73
CA SER A 413 19.93 -14.42 19.56
C SER A 413 18.99 -13.32 20.00
N ASN A 414 18.14 -12.79 19.21
CA ASN A 414 17.26 -11.67 19.52
C ASN A 414 15.79 -12.02 19.26
N HIS A 415 15.41 -13.26 19.56
CA HIS A 415 14.03 -13.71 19.53
C HIS A 415 13.24 -13.04 20.64
N PHE A 416 12.03 -12.59 20.35
CA PHE A 416 11.16 -11.94 21.33
C PHE A 416 10.14 -12.94 21.86
N ASN A 417 10.27 -13.28 23.12
CA ASN A 417 9.41 -14.27 23.82
C ASN A 417 8.26 -13.61 24.62
N GLY A 418 8.21 -12.27 24.67
CA GLY A 418 7.14 -11.55 25.37
C GLY A 418 5.84 -11.50 24.57
N ASN A 419 4.85 -10.80 25.10
CA ASN A 419 3.55 -10.62 24.46
C ASN A 419 3.66 -9.68 23.25
N VAL A 420 3.05 -10.07 22.14
CA VAL A 420 3.03 -9.31 20.89
C VAL A 420 1.60 -8.91 20.55
N TYR A 421 1.35 -7.62 20.42
CA TYR A 421 0.06 -7.07 20.02
C TYR A 421 0.19 -6.44 18.64
N ILE A 422 -0.49 -7.00 17.64
CA ILE A 422 -0.44 -6.50 16.27
C ILE A 422 -1.67 -5.64 16.02
N ILE A 423 -1.47 -4.37 15.63
CA ILE A 423 -2.55 -3.50 15.20
C ILE A 423 -2.61 -3.53 13.67
N GLN A 424 -3.70 -4.07 13.13
CA GLN A 424 -3.95 -4.15 11.69
C GLN A 424 -5.17 -3.31 11.26
N GLY A 425 -5.32 -3.12 9.96
CA GLY A 425 -6.46 -2.40 9.36
C GLY A 425 -6.58 -2.65 7.86
N GLY A 426 -7.51 -1.98 7.20
CA GLY A 426 -7.78 -2.18 5.77
C GLY A 426 -6.57 -1.94 4.85
N TYR A 427 -5.59 -1.13 5.25
CA TYR A 427 -4.34 -0.94 4.50
C TYR A 427 -3.27 -2.01 4.80
N THR A 428 -3.45 -2.87 5.80
CA THR A 428 -2.57 -4.03 6.00
C THR A 428 -2.74 -4.98 4.81
N PHE A 429 -1.81 -4.90 3.85
CA PHE A 429 -1.96 -5.53 2.55
C PHE A 429 -0.67 -6.22 2.10
N SER A 430 -0.75 -7.17 1.14
CA SER A 430 0.41 -7.80 0.51
C SER A 430 1.39 -8.37 1.55
N ALA A 431 2.68 -8.00 1.52
CA ALA A 431 3.69 -8.48 2.46
C ALA A 431 3.37 -8.18 3.93
N ALA A 432 2.56 -7.15 4.23
CA ALA A 432 2.12 -6.89 5.60
C ALA A 432 1.05 -7.89 6.07
N ALA A 433 0.09 -8.23 5.21
CA ALA A 433 -0.85 -9.31 5.48
C ALA A 433 -0.12 -10.67 5.63
N MET A 434 0.88 -10.93 4.78
CA MET A 434 1.71 -12.14 4.90
C MET A 434 2.43 -12.22 6.25
N PHE A 435 2.98 -11.10 6.76
CA PHE A 435 3.57 -11.08 8.10
C PHE A 435 2.55 -11.49 9.18
N VAL A 436 1.35 -10.92 9.14
CA VAL A 436 0.28 -11.30 10.09
C VAL A 436 -0.04 -12.78 9.96
N LEU A 437 -0.16 -13.32 8.74
CA LEU A 437 -0.41 -14.75 8.50
C LEU A 437 0.66 -15.67 9.11
N TYR A 438 1.93 -15.25 9.10
CA TYR A 438 3.01 -16.07 9.67
C TYR A 438 2.92 -16.17 11.19
N VAL A 439 2.50 -15.12 11.88
CA VAL A 439 2.58 -15.06 13.36
C VAL A 439 1.24 -15.20 14.07
N LYS A 440 0.10 -14.92 13.40
CA LYS A 440 -1.23 -15.08 13.99
C LYS A 440 -1.51 -16.52 14.40
N GLY A 441 -2.14 -16.68 15.56
CA GLY A 441 -2.44 -17.98 16.16
C GLY A 441 -1.32 -18.53 17.06
N GLN A 442 -0.17 -17.85 17.19
CA GLN A 442 0.84 -18.16 18.18
C GLN A 442 0.38 -17.67 19.56
N LYS A 443 0.65 -18.43 20.62
CA LYS A 443 0.10 -18.20 21.97
C LYS A 443 0.34 -16.79 22.53
N ASN A 444 1.50 -16.21 22.25
CA ASN A 444 1.87 -14.88 22.73
C ASN A 444 1.54 -13.75 21.74
N VAL A 445 0.80 -14.02 20.67
CA VAL A 445 0.45 -13.03 19.63
C VAL A 445 -1.06 -12.77 19.64
N THR A 446 -1.43 -11.52 19.86
CA THR A 446 -2.82 -11.05 19.76
C THR A 446 -2.94 -10.03 18.63
N VAL A 447 -3.85 -10.27 17.68
CA VAL A 447 -4.10 -9.38 16.55
C VAL A 447 -5.34 -8.54 16.82
N THR A 448 -5.22 -7.21 16.75
CA THR A 448 -6.30 -6.25 17.04
C THR A 448 -6.57 -5.34 15.85
N GLY A 449 -7.74 -4.73 15.81
CA GLY A 449 -8.11 -3.71 14.83
C GLY A 449 -9.20 -4.14 13.88
N GLU A 450 -9.01 -3.94 12.58
CA GLU A 450 -10.00 -4.25 11.54
C GLU A 450 -9.49 -5.36 10.62
N GLU A 451 -10.38 -5.97 9.82
CA GLU A 451 -10.00 -6.93 8.78
C GLU A 451 -8.98 -6.35 7.82
N THR A 452 -7.96 -7.11 7.44
CA THR A 452 -6.94 -6.67 6.47
C THR A 452 -7.51 -6.53 5.06
N GLY A 453 -6.90 -5.67 4.26
CA GLY A 453 -7.17 -5.62 2.83
C GLY A 453 -6.53 -6.76 2.04
N GLY A 454 -5.41 -7.30 2.52
CA GLY A 454 -4.78 -8.49 1.94
C GLY A 454 -5.54 -9.77 2.30
N GLY A 455 -5.68 -10.69 1.33
CA GLY A 455 -6.45 -11.91 1.48
C GLY A 455 -5.87 -12.89 2.50
N ASN A 456 -6.75 -13.53 3.30
CA ASN A 456 -6.36 -14.55 4.28
C ASN A 456 -5.88 -15.86 3.63
N TYR A 457 -6.45 -16.22 2.47
CA TYR A 457 -6.07 -17.45 1.76
C TYR A 457 -4.85 -17.26 0.86
N GLY A 458 -4.64 -16.07 0.32
CA GLY A 458 -3.54 -15.78 -0.57
C GLY A 458 -3.74 -14.50 -1.39
N THR A 459 -2.78 -14.22 -2.24
CA THR A 459 -2.73 -12.99 -3.05
C THR A 459 -2.07 -13.24 -4.39
N SER A 460 -2.27 -12.34 -5.36
CA SER A 460 -1.49 -12.32 -6.59
C SER A 460 -0.47 -11.20 -6.51
N ALA A 461 0.82 -11.51 -6.50
CA ALA A 461 1.87 -10.53 -6.19
C ALA A 461 3.23 -10.90 -6.80
N VAL A 462 4.30 -10.51 -6.14
CA VAL A 462 5.74 -10.73 -6.35
C VAL A 462 6.31 -9.89 -7.48
N HIS A 463 6.09 -10.23 -8.74
CA HIS A 463 6.50 -9.41 -9.88
C HIS A 463 5.29 -8.65 -10.41
N LEU A 464 5.40 -7.34 -10.48
CA LEU A 464 4.30 -6.41 -10.80
C LEU A 464 4.69 -5.48 -11.97
N PRO A 465 4.92 -6.01 -13.20
CA PRO A 465 5.09 -5.15 -14.37
C PRO A 465 3.81 -4.39 -14.68
N GLU A 466 3.93 -3.37 -15.54
CA GLU A 466 2.80 -2.62 -16.06
C GLU A 466 2.52 -2.99 -17.52
N ILE A 467 1.27 -3.27 -17.84
CA ILE A 467 0.76 -3.26 -19.22
C ILE A 467 0.57 -1.79 -19.61
N ILE A 468 1.11 -1.38 -20.75
CA ILE A 468 0.92 -0.02 -21.31
C ILE A 468 0.12 -0.16 -22.59
N LEU A 469 -1.12 0.32 -22.57
CA LEU A 469 -2.03 0.24 -23.71
C LEU A 469 -1.55 1.16 -24.86
N PRO A 470 -1.52 0.67 -26.11
CA PRO A 470 -0.82 1.38 -27.19
C PRO A 470 -1.46 2.69 -27.64
N ASN A 471 -2.78 2.84 -27.57
CA ASN A 471 -3.49 4.05 -28.00
C ASN A 471 -3.70 5.04 -26.85
N SER A 472 -4.33 4.60 -25.78
CA SER A 472 -4.68 5.43 -24.61
C SER A 472 -3.51 5.72 -23.68
N LYS A 473 -2.43 4.92 -23.73
CA LYS A 473 -1.30 4.94 -22.78
C LYS A 473 -1.71 4.66 -21.33
N VAL A 474 -2.95 4.27 -21.06
CA VAL A 474 -3.41 3.80 -19.77
C VAL A 474 -2.57 2.60 -19.34
N ARG A 475 -2.22 2.55 -18.06
CA ARG A 475 -1.34 1.53 -17.49
C ARG A 475 -2.12 0.61 -16.56
N VAL A 476 -1.90 -0.69 -16.66
CA VAL A 476 -2.52 -1.69 -15.78
C VAL A 476 -1.43 -2.52 -15.13
N VAL A 477 -1.40 -2.59 -13.81
CA VAL A 477 -0.47 -3.45 -13.06
C VAL A 477 -0.87 -4.91 -13.25
N LEU A 478 0.09 -5.74 -13.62
CA LEU A 478 -0.08 -7.17 -13.89
C LEU A 478 0.70 -7.99 -12.85
N PRO A 479 0.06 -8.62 -11.85
CA PRO A 479 0.75 -9.56 -10.99
C PRO A 479 1.10 -10.84 -11.78
N LEU A 480 2.30 -11.39 -11.57
CA LEU A 480 2.78 -12.55 -12.31
C LEU A 480 2.66 -13.87 -11.54
N TYR A 481 2.57 -13.82 -10.21
CA TYR A 481 2.44 -15.01 -9.37
C TYR A 481 1.20 -14.98 -8.51
N ARG A 482 0.57 -16.14 -8.35
CA ARG A 482 -0.41 -16.43 -7.30
C ARG A 482 0.31 -17.13 -6.15
N LEU A 483 0.19 -16.56 -4.96
CA LEU A 483 0.71 -17.11 -3.72
C LEU A 483 -0.44 -17.64 -2.86
N VAL A 484 -0.28 -18.86 -2.38
CA VAL A 484 -1.14 -19.50 -1.37
C VAL A 484 -0.25 -19.86 -0.20
N PRO A 485 -0.27 -19.08 0.90
CA PRO A 485 0.57 -19.34 2.07
C PRO A 485 0.30 -20.68 2.75
N ASP A 486 -0.98 -21.07 2.81
CA ASP A 486 -1.44 -22.28 3.49
C ASP A 486 -2.65 -22.85 2.72
N LYS A 487 -2.46 -23.98 2.07
CA LYS A 487 -3.49 -24.68 1.28
C LYS A 487 -4.59 -25.31 2.15
N THR A 488 -4.33 -25.50 3.44
CA THR A 488 -5.32 -26.10 4.35
C THR A 488 -6.43 -25.12 4.73
N LYS A 489 -6.21 -23.82 4.55
CA LYS A 489 -7.20 -22.78 4.82
C LYS A 489 -8.31 -22.74 3.78
N ILE A 490 -9.48 -22.30 4.20
CA ILE A 490 -10.63 -22.11 3.31
C ILE A 490 -10.49 -20.80 2.53
N LYS A 491 -10.68 -20.87 1.22
CA LYS A 491 -10.74 -19.70 0.34
C LYS A 491 -12.13 -19.06 0.42
N ASN A 492 -12.34 -18.19 1.38
CA ASN A 492 -13.61 -17.47 1.60
C ASN A 492 -13.65 -16.05 1.03
N GLY A 493 -12.55 -15.59 0.41
CA GLY A 493 -12.46 -14.24 -0.17
C GLY A 493 -12.40 -13.10 0.87
N ARG A 494 -12.12 -13.42 2.13
CA ARG A 494 -11.95 -12.44 3.21
C ARG A 494 -10.48 -12.12 3.44
N GLY A 495 -10.23 -10.95 4.05
CA GLY A 495 -8.95 -10.62 4.65
C GLY A 495 -8.70 -11.38 5.95
N ILE A 496 -7.65 -11.04 6.66
CA ILE A 496 -7.34 -11.63 7.97
C ILE A 496 -8.22 -10.93 9.01
N ILE A 497 -9.11 -11.70 9.63
CA ILE A 497 -9.94 -11.21 10.73
C ILE A 497 -9.06 -11.06 11.97
N PRO A 498 -9.10 -9.92 12.71
CA PRO A 498 -8.38 -9.78 13.97
C PRO A 498 -8.98 -10.67 15.07
N ASP A 499 -8.20 -10.91 16.11
CA ASP A 499 -8.70 -11.62 17.31
C ASP A 499 -9.63 -10.70 18.12
N ILE A 500 -9.34 -9.38 18.10
CA ILE A 500 -10.18 -8.36 18.72
C ILE A 500 -10.50 -7.28 17.68
N TYR A 501 -11.75 -7.22 17.27
CA TYR A 501 -12.25 -6.22 16.32
C TYR A 501 -12.46 -4.87 17.01
N ILE A 502 -11.91 -3.81 16.42
CA ILE A 502 -12.00 -2.44 16.96
C ILE A 502 -12.32 -1.51 15.79
N PRO A 503 -13.60 -1.17 15.57
CA PRO A 503 -14.02 -0.25 14.53
C PRO A 503 -13.62 1.20 14.86
N PRO A 504 -13.51 2.10 13.87
CA PRO A 504 -13.45 3.54 14.12
C PRO A 504 -14.79 4.07 14.64
N SER A 505 -14.74 5.21 15.35
CA SER A 505 -15.95 5.93 15.74
C SER A 505 -15.82 7.44 15.50
N SER A 506 -16.95 8.14 15.34
CA SER A 506 -16.96 9.60 15.20
C SER A 506 -16.46 10.30 16.47
N PHE A 507 -16.74 9.71 17.64
CA PHE A 507 -16.26 10.20 18.94
C PHE A 507 -14.73 10.16 19.02
N ASP A 508 -14.11 9.03 18.67
CA ASP A 508 -12.65 8.88 18.69
C ASP A 508 -11.97 9.83 17.70
N ILE A 509 -12.55 9.96 16.49
CA ILE A 509 -12.06 10.89 15.47
C ILE A 509 -12.14 12.34 15.99
N ARG A 510 -13.24 12.73 16.61
CA ARG A 510 -13.45 14.08 17.17
C ARG A 510 -12.42 14.42 18.24
N ASN A 511 -12.17 13.47 19.14
CA ASN A 511 -11.30 13.65 20.29
C ASN A 511 -9.83 13.27 20.00
N SER A 512 -9.51 12.90 18.75
CA SER A 512 -8.16 12.43 18.36
C SER A 512 -7.64 11.27 19.23
N ILE A 513 -8.55 10.37 19.61
CA ILE A 513 -8.26 9.14 20.35
C ILE A 513 -7.88 8.04 19.34
N ASP A 514 -6.88 7.23 19.69
CA ASP A 514 -6.57 5.99 19.00
C ASP A 514 -7.18 4.79 19.76
N PRO A 515 -8.39 4.33 19.40
CA PRO A 515 -9.07 3.28 20.15
C PRO A 515 -8.34 1.94 20.10
N LYS A 516 -7.59 1.68 19.00
CA LYS A 516 -6.82 0.44 18.84
C LYS A 516 -5.64 0.40 19.80
N LEU A 517 -4.89 1.50 19.90
CA LEU A 517 -3.79 1.61 20.84
C LEU A 517 -4.28 1.62 22.29
N GLN A 518 -5.42 2.29 22.56
CA GLN A 518 -6.04 2.29 23.89
C GLN A 518 -6.42 0.86 24.30
N LYS A 519 -7.08 0.11 23.40
CA LYS A 519 -7.46 -1.29 23.70
C LYS A 519 -6.26 -2.18 23.98
N VAL A 520 -5.17 -2.02 23.22
CA VAL A 520 -3.94 -2.79 23.48
C VAL A 520 -3.37 -2.46 24.87
N LYS A 521 -3.37 -1.20 25.30
CA LYS A 521 -2.94 -0.82 26.65
C LYS A 521 -3.81 -1.47 27.74
N GLU A 522 -5.13 -1.51 27.55
CA GLU A 522 -6.06 -2.20 28.44
C GLU A 522 -5.74 -3.70 28.56
N LEU A 523 -5.47 -4.36 27.43
CA LEU A 523 -5.08 -5.79 27.41
C LEU A 523 -3.78 -6.04 28.17
N ILE A 524 -2.79 -5.18 28.01
CA ILE A 524 -1.52 -5.28 28.75
C ILE A 524 -1.74 -5.16 30.25
N GLN A 525 -2.56 -4.20 30.69
CA GLN A 525 -2.91 -4.02 32.11
C GLN A 525 -3.66 -5.23 32.69
N GLN A 526 -4.62 -5.80 31.92
CA GLN A 526 -5.35 -6.98 32.32
C GLN A 526 -4.43 -8.21 32.48
N HIS A 527 -3.49 -8.41 31.54
CA HIS A 527 -2.51 -9.50 31.65
C HIS A 527 -1.59 -9.34 32.88
N ALA A 528 -1.15 -8.12 33.17
CA ALA A 528 -0.33 -7.85 34.35
C ALA A 528 -1.07 -8.14 35.67
N ALA A 529 -2.37 -7.84 35.73
CA ALA A 529 -3.21 -8.10 36.91
C ALA A 529 -3.50 -9.61 37.17
N VAL A 530 -3.42 -10.46 36.13
CA VAL A 530 -3.64 -11.90 36.23
C VAL A 530 -2.35 -12.64 36.62
N THR A 531 -1.18 -12.04 36.35
CA THR A 531 0.14 -12.65 36.60
C THR A 531 0.75 -12.27 37.96
N ASN A 532 0.20 -11.25 38.62
CA ASN A 532 0.49 -10.89 40.01
C ASN A 532 -0.53 -11.54 40.95
#